data_89a6aabd9c5b76b03b659116528af25f
#
_entry.id   89a6aabd9c5b76b03b659116528af25f
#
_cell.length_a   1.000
_cell.length_b   1.000
_cell.length_c   1.000
_cell.angle_alpha   90.00
_cell.angle_beta   90.00
_cell.angle_gamma   90.00
#
_symmetry.space_group_name_H-M   'P 1'
#
loop_
_entity.id
_entity.type
_entity.pdbx_description
1 polymer ?
#
loop_
_entity_poly.entity_id
_entity_poly.type
_entity_poly.pdbx_seq_one_letter_code
_entity_poly.pdbx_strand_id
1 'polypeptide(L)'
;GMQLLQRMGKLPEQKQLLETDLSRLRPFRILDLLSRDLAEQSARREGLTMLESFIADRGGLEGSALEGLEAADLPAGMDQGAFELFFQQIRRFLTVQEQVDLYGRLQEAGSADASFLVVMALAAAGFSQRKPERVQDARTRLQDLKLEGLDTQPLLGCLDLLLGYVDRAERHFATSLDPALKSWLSAH
;
A
#
# COMPACT_ATOMS: atom_id res chain seq x y z
N GLY A 1 -25.72 17.62 7.42
CA GLY A 1 -26.24 18.11 6.13
C GLY A 1 -27.23 17.13 5.52
N MET A 2 -26.88 15.86 5.28
CA MET A 2 -27.75 14.84 4.62
C MET A 2 -29.06 14.56 5.35
N GLN A 3 -29.05 14.41 6.68
CA GLN A 3 -30.25 14.19 7.46
C GLN A 3 -31.25 15.37 7.40
N LEU A 4 -30.75 16.59 7.27
CA LEU A 4 -31.59 17.79 7.11
C LEU A 4 -32.22 17.85 5.73
N LEU A 5 -31.49 17.50 4.67
CA LEU A 5 -32.02 17.43 3.29
C LEU A 5 -33.09 16.34 3.11
N GLN A 6 -32.92 15.17 3.77
CA GLN A 6 -33.94 14.13 3.80
C GLN A 6 -35.25 14.59 4.48
N ARG A 7 -35.15 15.37 5.56
CA ARG A 7 -36.33 15.93 6.26
C ARG A 7 -37.01 17.04 5.47
N MET A 8 -36.31 17.71 4.56
CA MET A 8 -36.86 18.84 3.78
C MET A 8 -37.45 18.43 2.41
N GLY A 9 -37.40 17.13 2.03
CA GLY A 9 -37.92 16.64 0.75
C GLY A 9 -37.27 17.26 -0.48
N LYS A 10 -36.02 17.79 -0.33
CA LYS A 10 -35.31 18.46 -1.42
C LYS A 10 -34.63 17.43 -2.35
N LEU A 11 -34.91 17.65 -3.61
CA LEU A 11 -34.56 16.99 -4.87
C LEU A 11 -33.38 16.02 -4.86
N PRO A 12 -33.51 14.86 -5.52
CA PRO A 12 -32.45 13.84 -5.65
C PRO A 12 -31.13 14.40 -6.17
N GLU A 13 -31.18 15.41 -7.04
CA GLU A 13 -30.00 16.12 -7.60
C GLU A 13 -29.15 16.81 -6.54
N GLN A 14 -29.75 17.45 -5.53
CA GLN A 14 -29.00 18.12 -4.47
C GLN A 14 -28.35 17.12 -3.51
N LYS A 15 -28.99 15.96 -3.32
CA LYS A 15 -28.42 14.87 -2.55
C LYS A 15 -27.20 14.28 -3.24
N GLN A 16 -27.31 14.03 -4.55
CA GLN A 16 -26.23 13.49 -5.36
C GLN A 16 -25.03 14.45 -5.43
N LEU A 17 -25.28 15.76 -5.58
CA LEU A 17 -24.23 16.76 -5.54
C LEU A 17 -23.47 16.76 -4.20
N LEU A 18 -24.22 16.72 -3.09
CA LEU A 18 -23.61 16.67 -1.76
C LEU A 18 -22.82 15.37 -1.51
N GLU A 19 -23.33 14.23 -1.99
CA GLU A 19 -22.61 12.95 -1.92
C GLU A 19 -21.30 13.00 -2.72
N THR A 20 -21.30 13.63 -3.90
CA THR A 20 -20.11 13.84 -4.71
C THR A 20 -19.12 14.74 -3.98
N ASP A 21 -19.56 15.86 -3.40
CA ASP A 21 -18.67 16.75 -2.65
C ASP A 21 -18.09 16.07 -1.39
N LEU A 22 -18.88 15.29 -0.67
CA LEU A 22 -18.39 14.50 0.47
C LEU A 22 -17.40 13.41 0.04
N SER A 23 -17.61 12.79 -1.12
CA SER A 23 -16.66 11.84 -1.68
C SER A 23 -15.31 12.48 -1.96
N ARG A 24 -15.30 13.68 -2.53
CA ARG A 24 -14.06 14.46 -2.80
C ARG A 24 -13.29 14.85 -1.53
N LEU A 25 -13.97 14.98 -0.40
CA LEU A 25 -13.34 15.27 0.89
C LEU A 25 -12.76 14.04 1.58
N ARG A 26 -13.07 12.83 1.12
CA ARG A 26 -12.65 11.58 1.75
C ARG A 26 -11.14 11.41 1.89
N PRO A 27 -10.29 11.71 0.90
CA PRO A 27 -8.84 11.63 1.05
C PRO A 27 -8.30 12.58 2.13
N PHE A 28 -8.84 13.79 2.24
CA PHE A 28 -8.45 14.74 3.28
C PHE A 28 -8.83 14.25 4.68
N ARG A 29 -10.02 13.61 4.81
CA ARG A 29 -10.44 13.01 6.07
C ARG A 29 -9.56 11.84 6.48
N ILE A 30 -9.18 10.98 5.54
CA ILE A 30 -8.23 9.88 5.78
C ILE A 30 -6.90 10.43 6.27
N LEU A 31 -6.37 11.46 5.59
CA LEU A 31 -5.11 12.10 5.96
C LEU A 31 -5.19 12.72 7.38
N ASP A 32 -6.25 13.47 7.69
CA ASP A 32 -6.49 14.03 9.03
C ASP A 32 -6.45 12.95 10.11
N LEU A 33 -7.19 11.85 9.92
CA LEU A 33 -7.29 10.78 10.90
C LEU A 33 -5.96 10.02 11.10
N LEU A 34 -5.23 9.76 10.02
CA LEU A 34 -3.99 8.97 10.07
C LEU A 34 -2.77 9.81 10.48
N SER A 35 -2.81 11.13 10.29
CA SER A 35 -1.74 12.03 10.74
C SER A 35 -1.78 12.36 12.23
N ARG A 36 -2.83 11.97 12.94
CA ARG A 36 -2.97 12.18 14.38
C ARG A 36 -1.99 11.34 15.20
N ASP A 37 -1.86 11.71 16.47
CA ASP A 37 -0.99 10.99 17.40
C ASP A 37 -1.33 9.49 17.48
N LEU A 38 -0.30 8.66 17.65
CA LEU A 38 -0.44 7.20 17.76
C LEU A 38 -1.31 6.78 18.95
N ALA A 39 -1.43 7.61 19.95
CA ALA A 39 -2.31 7.37 21.10
C ALA A 39 -3.80 7.48 20.75
N GLU A 40 -4.17 8.19 19.68
CA GLU A 40 -5.55 8.34 19.21
C GLU A 40 -6.01 7.11 18.40
N GLN A 41 -5.96 5.94 19.01
CA GLN A 41 -6.21 4.66 18.34
C GLN A 41 -7.59 4.55 17.67
N SER A 42 -8.61 5.23 18.22
CA SER A 42 -9.95 5.21 17.62
C SER A 42 -9.99 5.95 16.28
N ALA A 43 -9.37 7.13 16.23
CA ALA A 43 -9.27 7.94 15.02
C ALA A 43 -8.44 7.21 13.95
N ARG A 44 -7.32 6.60 14.36
CA ARG A 44 -6.47 5.83 13.46
C ARG A 44 -7.19 4.62 12.86
N ARG A 45 -7.94 3.86 13.68
CA ARG A 45 -8.75 2.73 13.17
C ARG A 45 -9.80 3.20 12.17
N GLU A 46 -10.49 4.31 12.46
CA GLU A 46 -11.43 4.91 11.51
C GLU A 46 -10.73 5.27 10.20
N GLY A 47 -9.57 5.93 10.28
CA GLY A 47 -8.76 6.31 9.12
C GLY A 47 -8.31 5.12 8.28
N LEU A 48 -7.85 4.03 8.90
CA LEU A 48 -7.47 2.79 8.21
C LEU A 48 -8.68 2.14 7.52
N THR A 49 -9.82 2.04 8.20
CA THR A 49 -11.04 1.50 7.60
C THR A 49 -11.50 2.34 6.40
N MET A 50 -11.44 3.67 6.50
CA MET A 50 -11.77 4.56 5.40
C MET A 50 -10.79 4.41 4.23
N LEU A 51 -9.49 4.24 4.51
CA LEU A 51 -8.45 4.03 3.50
C LEU A 51 -8.68 2.71 2.76
N GLU A 52 -8.92 1.61 3.48
CA GLU A 52 -9.20 0.29 2.89
C GLU A 52 -10.42 0.34 1.98
N SER A 53 -11.53 0.93 2.46
CA SER A 53 -12.73 1.09 1.63
C SER A 53 -12.46 1.99 0.41
N PHE A 54 -11.66 3.04 0.55
CA PHE A 54 -11.28 3.90 -0.58
C PHE A 54 -10.45 3.16 -1.63
N ILE A 55 -9.51 2.31 -1.20
CA ILE A 55 -8.72 1.45 -2.09
C ILE A 55 -9.62 0.41 -2.77
N ALA A 56 -10.57 -0.20 -2.03
CA ALA A 56 -11.50 -1.17 -2.59
C ALA A 56 -12.41 -0.57 -3.66
N ASP A 57 -12.92 0.66 -3.45
CA ASP A 57 -13.74 1.38 -4.42
C ASP A 57 -12.99 1.67 -5.74
N ARG A 58 -11.66 1.67 -5.71
CA ARG A 58 -10.78 1.85 -6.88
C ARG A 58 -10.42 0.54 -7.56
N GLY A 59 -10.79 -0.60 -6.99
CA GLY A 59 -10.37 -1.93 -7.48
C GLY A 59 -8.93 -2.29 -7.11
N GLY A 60 -8.50 -1.95 -5.88
CA GLY A 60 -7.15 -2.22 -5.39
C GLY A 60 -6.22 -1.02 -5.50
N LEU A 61 -4.96 -1.23 -5.21
CA LEU A 61 -3.90 -0.23 -5.35
C LEU A 61 -3.64 0.11 -6.83
N GLU A 62 -3.84 -0.86 -7.69
CA GLU A 62 -3.69 -0.79 -9.15
C GLU A 62 -4.75 0.09 -9.82
N GLY A 63 -5.86 0.34 -9.14
CA GLY A 63 -6.96 1.10 -9.70
C GLY A 63 -7.71 0.38 -10.81
N SER A 64 -7.85 -0.95 -10.74
CA SER A 64 -8.47 -1.76 -11.80
C SER A 64 -9.93 -1.40 -12.09
N ALA A 65 -10.64 -0.82 -11.11
CA ALA A 65 -12.02 -0.33 -11.30
C ALA A 65 -12.10 1.04 -11.98
N LEU A 66 -10.98 1.70 -12.26
CA LEU A 66 -10.96 3.03 -12.90
C LEU A 66 -10.94 2.95 -14.42
N GLU A 67 -10.71 1.76 -14.98
CA GLU A 67 -10.59 1.57 -16.42
C GLU A 67 -11.89 1.97 -17.14
N GLY A 68 -11.79 2.89 -18.08
CA GLY A 68 -12.93 3.39 -18.85
C GLY A 68 -13.81 4.43 -18.13
N LEU A 69 -13.48 4.86 -16.91
CA LEU A 69 -14.21 5.92 -16.23
C LEU A 69 -13.82 7.31 -16.75
N GLU A 70 -14.82 8.18 -16.84
CA GLU A 70 -14.60 9.62 -17.07
C GLU A 70 -14.08 10.29 -15.79
N ALA A 71 -13.38 11.41 -15.95
CA ALA A 71 -12.80 12.15 -14.81
C ALA A 71 -13.81 12.54 -13.72
N ALA A 72 -15.08 12.75 -14.11
CA ALA A 72 -16.17 13.08 -13.19
C ALA A 72 -16.59 11.90 -12.30
N ASP A 73 -16.38 10.66 -12.76
CA ASP A 73 -16.83 9.43 -12.12
C ASP A 73 -15.73 8.77 -11.27
N LEU A 74 -14.51 9.34 -11.32
CA LEU A 74 -13.39 8.82 -10.53
C LEU A 74 -13.67 8.95 -9.02
N PRO A 75 -13.37 7.90 -8.21
CA PRO A 75 -13.49 7.96 -6.76
C PRO A 75 -12.71 9.17 -6.19
N ALA A 76 -13.42 10.07 -5.52
CA ALA A 76 -12.90 11.34 -5.02
C ALA A 76 -12.27 12.27 -6.10
N GLY A 77 -12.55 12.04 -7.39
CA GLY A 77 -11.94 12.77 -8.50
C GLY A 77 -10.44 12.48 -8.67
N MET A 78 -9.95 11.37 -8.14
CA MET A 78 -8.54 10.98 -8.22
C MET A 78 -8.30 9.95 -9.31
N ASP A 79 -7.46 10.28 -10.28
CA ASP A 79 -6.83 9.31 -11.18
C ASP A 79 -5.78 8.46 -10.47
N GLN A 80 -5.13 7.55 -11.19
CA GLN A 80 -4.12 6.67 -10.61
C GLN A 80 -2.88 7.45 -10.12
N GLY A 81 -2.40 8.43 -10.89
CA GLY A 81 -1.22 9.21 -10.50
C GLY A 81 -1.45 10.06 -9.25
N ALA A 82 -2.62 10.71 -9.15
CA ALA A 82 -3.00 11.48 -7.96
C ALA A 82 -3.14 10.56 -6.73
N PHE A 83 -3.70 9.35 -6.92
CA PHE A 83 -3.81 8.38 -5.85
C PHE A 83 -2.44 7.88 -5.37
N GLU A 84 -1.51 7.60 -6.26
CA GLU A 84 -0.15 7.15 -5.89
C GLU A 84 0.56 8.19 -5.02
N LEU A 85 0.46 9.47 -5.37
CA LEU A 85 1.01 10.57 -4.57
C LEU A 85 0.33 10.67 -3.19
N PHE A 86 -0.99 10.57 -3.14
CA PHE A 86 -1.76 10.53 -1.91
C PHE A 86 -1.36 9.32 -1.04
N PHE A 87 -1.29 8.13 -1.62
CA PHE A 87 -0.93 6.92 -0.90
C PHE A 87 0.52 6.96 -0.38
N GLN A 88 1.44 7.50 -1.17
CA GLN A 88 2.82 7.75 -0.73
C GLN A 88 2.88 8.68 0.48
N GLN A 89 2.03 9.71 0.52
CA GLN A 89 1.92 10.60 1.67
C GLN A 89 1.35 9.87 2.89
N ILE A 90 0.27 9.11 2.73
CA ILE A 90 -0.36 8.32 3.80
C ILE A 90 0.61 7.34 4.43
N ARG A 91 1.42 6.65 3.65
CA ARG A 91 2.40 5.66 4.13
C ARG A 91 3.36 6.22 5.18
N ARG A 92 3.65 7.52 5.15
CA ARG A 92 4.54 8.18 6.13
C ARG A 92 3.94 8.24 7.53
N PHE A 93 2.63 8.16 7.65
CA PHE A 93 1.90 8.18 8.91
C PHE A 93 1.55 6.80 9.44
N LEU A 94 1.71 5.76 8.62
CA LEU A 94 1.45 4.39 9.05
C LEU A 94 2.66 3.80 9.78
N THR A 95 2.40 3.19 10.91
CA THR A 95 3.40 2.35 11.57
C THR A 95 3.72 1.14 10.70
N VAL A 96 4.88 0.54 10.91
CA VAL A 96 5.28 -0.67 10.15
C VAL A 96 4.27 -1.81 10.35
N GLN A 97 3.69 -1.94 11.56
CA GLN A 97 2.67 -2.96 11.80
C GLN A 97 1.36 -2.67 11.04
N GLU A 98 0.89 -1.42 11.04
CA GLU A 98 -0.28 -1.02 10.26
C GLU A 98 -0.07 -1.26 8.76
N GLN A 99 1.15 -1.06 8.25
CA GLN A 99 1.48 -1.38 6.85
C GLN A 99 1.40 -2.88 6.58
N VAL A 100 1.98 -3.72 7.46
CA VAL A 100 1.89 -5.20 7.32
C VAL A 100 0.43 -5.65 7.29
N ASP A 101 -0.37 -5.14 8.24
CA ASP A 101 -1.77 -5.55 8.37
C ASP A 101 -2.63 -5.04 7.19
N LEU A 102 -2.42 -3.79 6.75
CA LEU A 102 -3.12 -3.20 5.61
C LEU A 102 -2.81 -3.96 4.32
N TYR A 103 -1.52 -4.12 4.00
CA TYR A 103 -1.12 -4.78 2.76
C TYR A 103 -1.47 -6.26 2.75
N GLY A 104 -1.44 -6.93 3.90
CA GLY A 104 -1.91 -8.31 4.03
C GLY A 104 -3.38 -8.44 3.64
N ARG A 105 -4.26 -7.57 4.17
CA ARG A 105 -5.68 -7.57 3.81
C ARG A 105 -5.93 -7.21 2.33
N LEU A 106 -5.18 -6.26 1.79
CA LEU A 106 -5.29 -5.91 0.37
C LEU A 106 -4.82 -7.04 -0.55
N GLN A 107 -3.77 -7.78 -0.16
CA GLN A 107 -3.31 -8.99 -0.85
C GLN A 107 -4.40 -10.07 -0.84
N GLU A 108 -5.02 -10.32 0.32
CA GLU A 108 -6.13 -11.28 0.47
C GLU A 108 -7.35 -10.88 -0.37
N ALA A 109 -7.56 -9.58 -0.57
CA ALA A 109 -8.57 -9.03 -1.46
C ALA A 109 -8.20 -9.10 -2.97
N GLY A 110 -6.97 -9.58 -3.30
CA GLY A 110 -6.55 -9.81 -4.68
C GLY A 110 -5.69 -8.72 -5.32
N SER A 111 -5.25 -7.69 -4.55
CA SER A 111 -4.35 -6.66 -5.08
C SER A 111 -2.95 -7.23 -5.33
N ALA A 112 -2.47 -7.17 -6.58
CA ALA A 112 -1.15 -7.65 -6.98
C ALA A 112 -0.03 -6.77 -6.38
N ASP A 113 -0.19 -5.45 -6.42
CA ASP A 113 0.77 -4.49 -5.87
C ASP A 113 0.93 -4.67 -4.35
N ALA A 114 -0.17 -4.97 -3.65
CA ALA A 114 -0.12 -5.25 -2.22
C ALA A 114 0.74 -6.47 -1.89
N SER A 115 0.80 -7.46 -2.77
CA SER A 115 1.63 -8.65 -2.59
C SER A 115 3.12 -8.33 -2.49
N PHE A 116 3.59 -7.36 -3.26
CA PHE A 116 4.97 -6.87 -3.14
C PHE A 116 5.16 -5.95 -1.92
N LEU A 117 4.20 -5.07 -1.65
CA LEU A 117 4.26 -4.15 -0.52
C LEU A 117 4.26 -4.88 0.84
N VAL A 118 3.54 -5.99 0.98
CA VAL A 118 3.57 -6.80 2.22
C VAL A 118 4.94 -7.41 2.46
N VAL A 119 5.63 -7.86 1.41
CA VAL A 119 7.02 -8.36 1.52
C VAL A 119 7.93 -7.28 2.07
N MET A 120 7.87 -6.07 1.50
CA MET A 120 8.67 -4.93 1.95
C MET A 120 8.35 -4.51 3.39
N ALA A 121 7.08 -4.50 3.75
CA ALA A 121 6.64 -4.17 5.11
C ALA A 121 7.08 -5.23 6.14
N LEU A 122 7.00 -6.52 5.79
CA LEU A 122 7.49 -7.63 6.63
C LEU A 122 9.01 -7.56 6.83
N ALA A 123 9.77 -7.28 5.77
CA ALA A 123 11.22 -7.10 5.86
C ALA A 123 11.58 -5.93 6.80
N ALA A 124 10.91 -4.78 6.63
CA ALA A 124 11.08 -3.60 7.49
C ALA A 124 10.68 -3.89 8.95
N ALA A 125 9.56 -4.60 9.17
CA ALA A 125 9.12 -5.03 10.50
C ALA A 125 10.12 -5.99 11.16
N GLY A 126 10.61 -6.95 10.38
CA GLY A 126 11.60 -7.92 10.86
C GLY A 126 12.89 -7.26 11.30
N PHE A 127 13.39 -6.33 10.51
CA PHE A 127 14.59 -5.56 10.82
C PHE A 127 14.38 -4.62 12.03
N SER A 128 13.37 -3.77 11.99
CA SER A 128 13.14 -2.76 13.02
C SER A 128 12.77 -3.33 14.39
N GLN A 129 12.05 -4.46 14.41
CA GLN A 129 11.62 -5.15 15.63
C GLN A 129 12.56 -6.28 16.05
N ARG A 130 13.64 -6.53 15.31
CA ARG A 130 14.60 -7.63 15.53
C ARG A 130 13.90 -9.01 15.53
N LYS A 131 12.99 -9.21 14.58
CA LYS A 131 12.20 -10.43 14.41
C LYS A 131 12.57 -11.16 13.13
N PRO A 132 13.60 -12.02 13.15
CA PRO A 132 14.06 -12.71 11.93
C PRO A 132 12.99 -13.58 11.29
N GLU A 133 12.01 -14.08 12.05
CA GLU A 133 10.87 -14.83 11.53
C GLU A 133 10.04 -14.03 10.52
N ARG A 134 9.94 -12.70 10.68
CA ARG A 134 9.26 -11.82 9.71
C ARG A 134 10.08 -11.63 8.44
N VAL A 135 11.40 -11.56 8.57
CA VAL A 135 12.30 -11.51 7.40
C VAL A 135 12.21 -12.82 6.63
N GLN A 136 12.15 -13.94 7.34
CA GLN A 136 11.96 -15.27 6.74
C GLN A 136 10.61 -15.38 6.02
N ASP A 137 9.52 -14.85 6.59
CA ASP A 137 8.21 -14.80 5.93
C ASP A 137 8.25 -13.93 4.67
N ALA A 138 8.85 -12.72 4.76
CA ALA A 138 9.06 -11.85 3.60
C ALA A 138 9.81 -12.58 2.48
N ARG A 139 10.88 -13.29 2.82
CA ARG A 139 11.68 -14.07 1.88
C ARG A 139 10.88 -15.16 1.18
N THR A 140 10.11 -15.94 1.95
CA THR A 140 9.27 -17.01 1.40
C THR A 140 8.23 -16.44 0.45
N ARG A 141 7.52 -15.39 0.87
CA ARG A 141 6.53 -14.71 0.02
C ARG A 141 7.15 -14.18 -1.27
N LEU A 142 8.35 -13.55 -1.20
CA LEU A 142 9.02 -13.02 -2.38
C LEU A 142 9.40 -14.12 -3.39
N GLN A 143 9.76 -15.32 -2.91
CA GLN A 143 10.06 -16.47 -3.77
C GLN A 143 8.82 -16.98 -4.52
N ASP A 144 7.65 -16.90 -3.88
CA ASP A 144 6.38 -17.36 -4.47
C ASP A 144 5.75 -16.31 -5.40
N LEU A 145 6.19 -15.03 -5.29
CA LEU A 145 5.69 -13.97 -6.15
C LEU A 145 6.22 -14.10 -7.58
N LYS A 146 5.30 -14.15 -8.53
CA LYS A 146 5.59 -14.04 -9.95
C LYS A 146 5.42 -12.59 -10.38
N LEU A 147 6.49 -11.82 -10.30
CA LEU A 147 6.50 -10.42 -10.71
C LEU A 147 7.10 -10.34 -12.12
N GLU A 148 6.24 -10.13 -13.12
CA GLU A 148 6.67 -9.98 -14.49
C GLU A 148 7.55 -8.74 -14.66
N GLY A 149 8.73 -8.91 -15.26
CA GLY A 149 9.65 -7.81 -15.54
C GLY A 149 10.47 -7.28 -14.35
N LEU A 150 10.29 -7.82 -13.14
CA LEU A 150 11.09 -7.43 -11.97
C LEU A 150 12.13 -8.50 -11.61
N ASP A 151 13.41 -8.12 -11.57
CA ASP A 151 14.47 -8.97 -11.02
C ASP A 151 14.38 -8.99 -9.49
N THR A 152 13.91 -10.10 -8.93
CA THR A 152 13.79 -10.28 -7.48
C THR A 152 15.07 -10.76 -6.81
N GLN A 153 16.12 -11.12 -7.58
CA GLN A 153 17.36 -11.66 -7.04
C GLN A 153 18.07 -10.72 -6.07
N PRO A 154 18.20 -9.40 -6.34
CA PRO A 154 18.81 -8.48 -5.39
C PRO A 154 18.07 -8.42 -4.06
N LEU A 155 16.73 -8.44 -4.11
CA LEU A 155 15.91 -8.40 -2.90
C LEU A 155 16.03 -9.69 -2.09
N LEU A 156 16.03 -10.86 -2.74
CA LEU A 156 16.30 -12.15 -2.07
C LEU A 156 17.68 -12.16 -1.42
N GLY A 157 18.70 -11.65 -2.12
CA GLY A 157 20.04 -11.50 -1.56
C GLY A 157 20.07 -10.62 -0.31
N CYS A 158 19.37 -9.47 -0.33
CA CYS A 158 19.26 -8.60 0.83
C CYS A 158 18.56 -9.30 2.02
N LEU A 159 17.46 -10.03 1.76
CA LEU A 159 16.75 -10.76 2.81
C LEU A 159 17.60 -11.90 3.39
N ASP A 160 18.36 -12.61 2.55
CA ASP A 160 19.30 -13.63 2.99
C ASP A 160 20.43 -13.04 3.85
N LEU A 161 20.97 -11.86 3.51
CA LEU A 161 21.94 -11.15 4.36
C LEU A 161 21.35 -10.79 5.72
N LEU A 162 20.12 -10.28 5.77
CA LEU A 162 19.42 -9.96 7.01
C LEU A 162 19.22 -11.19 7.90
N LEU A 163 19.15 -12.38 7.30
CA LEU A 163 19.03 -13.68 8.00
C LEU A 163 20.39 -14.31 8.32
N GLY A 164 21.52 -13.72 7.88
CA GLY A 164 22.85 -14.25 8.06
C GLY A 164 23.23 -15.37 7.08
N TYR A 165 22.48 -15.55 6.00
CA TYR A 165 22.74 -16.58 4.97
C TYR A 165 23.66 -16.03 3.86
N VAL A 166 24.90 -15.71 4.20
CA VAL A 166 25.86 -15.02 3.31
C VAL A 166 26.06 -15.75 1.98
N ASP A 167 26.29 -17.06 2.00
CA ASP A 167 26.52 -17.86 0.78
C ASP A 167 25.30 -17.88 -0.16
N ARG A 168 24.09 -17.75 0.39
CA ARG A 168 22.86 -17.64 -0.43
C ARG A 168 22.73 -16.26 -1.03
N ALA A 169 23.00 -15.24 -0.23
CA ALA A 169 22.98 -13.86 -0.68
C ALA A 169 23.93 -13.63 -1.84
N GLU A 170 25.17 -14.13 -1.73
CA GLU A 170 26.16 -14.06 -2.80
C GLU A 170 25.67 -14.69 -4.10
N ARG A 171 25.06 -15.88 -4.03
CA ARG A 171 24.49 -16.56 -5.21
C ARG A 171 23.36 -15.73 -5.85
N HIS A 172 22.47 -15.13 -5.06
CA HIS A 172 21.40 -14.28 -5.56
C HIS A 172 21.95 -13.04 -6.26
N PHE A 173 22.92 -12.36 -5.66
CA PHE A 173 23.55 -11.19 -6.27
C PHE A 173 24.32 -11.55 -7.55
N ALA A 174 25.01 -12.69 -7.59
CA ALA A 174 25.71 -13.16 -8.78
C ALA A 174 24.76 -13.49 -9.95
N THR A 175 23.56 -13.94 -9.66
CA THR A 175 22.54 -14.27 -10.66
C THR A 175 21.66 -13.08 -11.08
N SER A 176 21.71 -11.98 -10.33
CA SER A 176 20.96 -10.75 -10.68
C SER A 176 21.28 -10.28 -12.11
N LEU A 177 20.26 -9.73 -12.76
CA LEU A 177 20.40 -9.12 -14.07
C LEU A 177 20.91 -7.66 -14.02
N ASP A 178 20.99 -7.06 -12.81
CA ASP A 178 21.41 -5.67 -12.63
C ASP A 178 22.92 -5.50 -12.89
N PRO A 179 23.33 -4.79 -13.97
CA PRO A 179 24.71 -4.58 -14.29
C PRO A 179 25.45 -3.70 -13.25
N ALA A 180 24.75 -2.75 -12.62
CA ALA A 180 25.33 -1.87 -11.62
C ALA A 180 25.68 -2.65 -10.36
N LEU A 181 24.80 -3.56 -9.92
CA LEU A 181 25.07 -4.46 -8.81
C LEU A 181 26.26 -5.38 -9.09
N LYS A 182 26.33 -5.98 -10.29
CA LYS A 182 27.45 -6.83 -10.70
C LYS A 182 28.77 -6.08 -10.69
N SER A 183 28.78 -4.86 -11.24
CA SER A 183 29.97 -4.00 -11.26
C SER A 183 30.43 -3.65 -9.84
N TRP A 184 29.49 -3.34 -8.96
CA TRP A 184 29.79 -3.04 -7.56
C TRP A 184 30.38 -4.24 -6.83
N LEU A 185 29.76 -5.44 -6.96
CA LEU A 185 30.24 -6.68 -6.35
C LEU A 185 31.64 -7.09 -6.83
N SER A 186 31.97 -6.82 -8.11
CA SER A 186 33.30 -7.15 -8.65
C SER A 186 34.43 -6.17 -8.21
N ALA A 187 34.02 -5.00 -7.67
CA ALA A 187 34.96 -3.96 -7.22
C ALA A 187 35.27 -4.04 -5.71
N HIS A 188 34.54 -4.81 -4.94
CA HIS A 188 34.60 -4.97 -3.47
C HIS A 188 34.70 -6.43 -3.04
#